data_e2f6ffc71412b9c018b4f50f6b2baee1
#
_entry.id   e2f6ffc71412b9c018b4f50f6b2baee1
#
_cell.length_a   1.000
_cell.length_b   1.000
_cell.length_c   1.000
_cell.angle_alpha   90.00
_cell.angle_beta   90.00
_cell.angle_gamma   90.00
#
_symmetry.space_group_name_H-M   'P 1'
#
loop_
_entity.id
_entity.type
_entity.pdbx_description
1 polymer ?
#
loop_
_entity_poly.entity_id
_entity_poly.type
_entity_poly.pdbx_seq_one_letter_code
_entity_poly.pdbx_strand_id
1 'polypeptide(L)'
;MAEKKLSKKALNKSFRNWAYGNLTCFSQEHMQTFGYLCAMLPLVEELYDTKEEQKEAMNTYTAFFNTEPQVGSIIVGITAGLEEAKANGNEDIDAEAINGIRAGLMGPLAGIGDSLVVGTLIPILLGIALGLSTGGSVVGPIFYIVAWNLIMAFGMKFLYFKGYELGGKAVDILVGEQATAIREAIVMLGTMVVGSVAATWVSVKTSFHLVNSAGKEFLNLQNQLDGVYPGFLTAAFVIFCWWL
;
A
#
# COMPACT_ATOMS: atom_id res chain seq x y z
N MET A 1 -8.23 33.11 13.06
CA MET A 1 -6.83 32.97 12.58
C MET A 1 -6.86 32.84 11.08
N ALA A 2 -5.79 33.23 10.36
CA ALA A 2 -5.74 32.95 8.91
C ALA A 2 -5.71 31.45 8.68
N GLU A 3 -6.40 30.96 7.66
CA GLU A 3 -6.40 29.55 7.29
C GLU A 3 -4.97 29.11 6.90
N LYS A 4 -4.44 28.12 7.60
CA LYS A 4 -3.13 27.53 7.30
C LYS A 4 -3.26 26.63 6.07
N LYS A 5 -2.41 26.82 5.09
CA LYS A 5 -2.40 26.01 3.87
C LYS A 5 -0.99 25.60 3.52
N LEU A 6 -0.82 24.32 3.23
CA LEU A 6 0.48 23.76 2.85
C LEU A 6 0.96 24.33 1.51
N SER A 7 2.18 24.85 1.52
CA SER A 7 2.80 25.35 0.31
C SER A 7 3.15 24.21 -0.65
N LYS A 8 3.16 24.52 -1.96
CA LYS A 8 3.65 23.57 -2.98
C LYS A 8 5.10 23.11 -2.71
N LYS A 9 5.89 23.94 -2.02
CA LYS A 9 7.28 23.62 -1.65
C LYS A 9 7.31 22.53 -0.58
N ALA A 10 6.52 22.65 0.48
CA ALA A 10 6.42 21.63 1.53
C ALA A 10 5.86 20.32 1.00
N LEU A 11 4.76 20.38 0.21
CA LEU A 11 4.17 19.20 -0.43
C LEU A 11 5.16 18.47 -1.35
N ASN A 12 5.90 19.19 -2.20
CA ASN A 12 6.91 18.57 -3.04
C ASN A 12 8.11 18.01 -2.23
N LYS A 13 8.47 18.64 -1.09
CA LYS A 13 9.51 18.12 -0.19
C LYS A 13 9.02 16.82 0.47
N SER A 14 7.79 16.81 0.98
CA SER A 14 7.12 15.64 1.52
C SER A 14 7.06 14.49 0.52
N PHE A 15 6.56 14.75 -0.68
CA PHE A 15 6.53 13.76 -1.77
C PHE A 15 7.91 13.15 -2.05
N ARG A 16 8.96 13.98 -2.18
CA ARG A 16 10.32 13.49 -2.43
C ARG A 16 10.84 12.66 -1.26
N ASN A 17 10.59 13.11 -0.03
CA ASN A 17 10.98 12.35 1.16
C ASN A 17 10.31 10.97 1.18
N TRP A 18 9.03 10.87 0.80
CA TRP A 18 8.36 9.58 0.64
C TRP A 18 8.97 8.77 -0.51
N ALA A 19 9.08 9.35 -1.70
CA ALA A 19 9.53 8.65 -2.91
C ALA A 19 10.92 8.01 -2.74
N TYR A 20 11.82 8.67 -1.99
CA TYR A 20 13.16 8.14 -1.71
C TYR A 20 13.25 7.41 -0.36
N GLY A 21 12.47 7.84 0.64
CA GLY A 21 12.55 7.32 2.01
C GLY A 21 11.80 6.02 2.25
N ASN A 22 10.77 5.69 1.47
CA ASN A 22 9.89 4.56 1.72
C ASN A 22 10.62 3.21 1.86
N LEU A 23 11.70 3.00 1.11
CA LEU A 23 12.55 1.80 1.19
C LEU A 23 13.95 2.07 1.75
N THR A 24 14.48 3.31 1.63
CA THR A 24 15.82 3.63 2.15
C THR A 24 15.83 3.85 3.66
N CYS A 25 14.68 4.25 4.24
CA CYS A 25 14.47 4.37 5.68
C CYS A 25 13.70 3.16 6.26
N PHE A 26 13.80 2.01 5.62
CA PHE A 26 13.11 0.79 5.99
C PHE A 26 13.79 0.09 7.18
N SER A 27 12.99 -0.46 8.10
CA SER A 27 13.46 -1.35 9.15
C SER A 27 12.58 -2.59 9.24
N GLN A 28 13.13 -3.70 9.73
CA GLN A 28 12.37 -4.95 9.88
C GLN A 28 11.23 -4.84 10.91
N GLU A 29 11.42 -4.01 11.94
CA GLU A 29 10.45 -3.84 13.03
C GLU A 29 9.35 -2.84 12.69
N HIS A 30 9.72 -1.72 12.04
CA HIS A 30 8.80 -0.60 11.78
C HIS A 30 8.44 -0.45 10.31
N MET A 31 8.97 -1.31 9.44
CA MET A 31 8.77 -1.28 7.98
C MET A 31 9.01 0.11 7.39
N GLN A 32 8.00 0.77 6.84
CA GLN A 32 8.09 2.06 6.16
C GLN A 32 7.83 3.27 7.08
N THR A 33 7.62 3.05 8.38
CA THR A 33 7.27 4.12 9.34
C THR A 33 8.26 5.27 9.33
N PHE A 34 9.57 5.01 9.27
CA PHE A 34 10.58 6.08 9.24
C PHE A 34 10.55 6.89 7.93
N GLY A 35 10.29 6.23 6.80
CA GLY A 35 10.08 6.92 5.52
C GLY A 35 8.83 7.82 5.56
N TYR A 36 7.79 7.33 6.24
CA TYR A 36 6.56 8.10 6.46
C TYR A 36 6.81 9.33 7.35
N LEU A 37 7.52 9.16 8.47
CA LEU A 37 7.93 10.27 9.35
C LEU A 37 8.73 11.33 8.57
N CYS A 38 9.70 10.91 7.75
CA CYS A 38 10.46 11.81 6.90
C CYS A 38 9.56 12.59 5.92
N ALA A 39 8.51 11.95 5.41
CA ALA A 39 7.56 12.60 4.52
C ALA A 39 6.68 13.63 5.25
N MET A 40 6.21 13.31 6.46
CA MET A 40 5.34 14.21 7.23
C MET A 40 6.08 15.40 7.85
N LEU A 41 7.35 15.24 8.20
CA LEU A 41 8.13 16.27 8.87
C LEU A 41 8.06 17.67 8.23
N PRO A 42 8.30 17.86 6.91
CA PRO A 42 8.24 19.20 6.32
C PRO A 42 6.82 19.81 6.31
N LEU A 43 5.78 19.00 6.42
CA LEU A 43 4.39 19.45 6.51
C LEU A 43 4.09 19.96 7.93
N VAL A 44 4.49 19.18 8.92
CA VAL A 44 4.35 19.52 10.34
C VAL A 44 5.16 20.77 10.68
N GLU A 45 6.39 20.91 10.15
CA GLU A 45 7.21 22.11 10.34
C GLU A 45 6.56 23.39 9.77
N GLU A 46 5.72 23.27 8.73
CA GLU A 46 5.01 24.42 8.14
C GLU A 46 3.68 24.71 8.82
N LEU A 47 3.02 23.69 9.36
CA LEU A 47 1.70 23.84 9.99
C LEU A 47 1.75 24.28 11.46
N TYR A 48 2.81 23.95 12.18
CA TYR A 48 2.90 24.16 13.61
C TYR A 48 4.10 25.04 13.98
N ASP A 49 3.85 26.04 14.81
CA ASP A 49 4.83 27.10 15.11
C ASP A 49 5.81 26.69 16.22
N THR A 50 5.37 25.86 17.19
CA THR A 50 6.18 25.44 18.33
C THR A 50 6.73 24.03 18.17
N LYS A 51 7.87 23.77 18.83
CA LYS A 51 8.49 22.42 18.82
C LYS A 51 7.64 21.39 19.55
N GLU A 52 6.89 21.81 20.53
CA GLU A 52 5.97 21.00 21.32
C GLU A 52 4.82 20.51 20.44
N GLU A 53 4.17 21.41 19.71
CA GLU A 53 3.10 21.06 18.75
C GLU A 53 3.62 20.16 17.62
N GLN A 54 4.80 20.47 17.07
CA GLN A 54 5.44 19.65 16.03
C GLN A 54 5.71 18.23 16.54
N LYS A 55 6.20 18.08 17.78
CA LYS A 55 6.44 16.79 18.39
C LYS A 55 5.15 16.01 18.61
N GLU A 56 4.10 16.67 19.07
CA GLU A 56 2.78 16.06 19.28
C GLU A 56 2.21 15.57 17.94
N ALA A 57 2.21 16.41 16.90
CA ALA A 57 1.77 16.03 15.57
C ALA A 57 2.59 14.86 15.00
N MET A 58 3.91 14.87 15.14
CA MET A 58 4.77 13.78 14.66
C MET A 58 4.55 12.46 15.40
N ASN A 59 4.14 12.48 16.68
CA ASN A 59 3.82 11.26 17.42
C ASN A 59 2.69 10.46 16.75
N THR A 60 1.75 11.11 16.09
CA THR A 60 0.68 10.47 15.30
C THR A 60 1.25 9.49 14.26
N TYR A 61 2.41 9.79 13.70
CA TYR A 61 3.01 9.04 12.60
C TYR A 61 4.04 8.00 13.03
N THR A 62 4.25 7.79 14.34
CA THR A 62 5.16 6.75 14.87
C THR A 62 4.55 5.35 14.82
N ALA A 63 3.24 5.22 14.70
CA ALA A 63 2.57 3.94 14.57
C ALA A 63 3.02 3.20 13.30
N PHE A 64 3.01 1.86 13.36
CA PHE A 64 3.41 0.99 12.27
C PHE A 64 2.77 1.37 10.93
N PHE A 65 3.59 1.36 9.87
CA PHE A 65 3.13 1.62 8.51
C PHE A 65 3.88 0.75 7.50
N ASN A 66 3.12 0.04 6.67
CA ASN A 66 3.66 -0.75 5.56
C ASN A 66 2.61 -0.90 4.45
N THR A 67 2.97 -0.54 3.23
CA THR A 67 2.11 -0.64 2.06
C THR A 67 2.95 -0.83 0.79
N GLU A 68 2.32 -1.07 -0.35
CA GLU A 68 3.05 -0.97 -1.61
C GLU A 68 3.44 0.50 -1.85
N PRO A 69 4.75 0.81 -2.02
CA PRO A 69 5.25 2.18 -1.89
C PRO A 69 4.72 3.15 -2.95
N GLN A 70 4.51 2.67 -4.16
CA GLN A 70 4.12 3.50 -5.30
C GLN A 70 2.66 3.94 -5.17
N VAL A 71 1.74 2.98 -5.02
CA VAL A 71 0.31 3.25 -4.82
C VAL A 71 0.07 3.87 -3.45
N GLY A 72 0.81 3.45 -2.42
CA GLY A 72 0.74 4.00 -1.07
C GLY A 72 1.07 5.48 -0.94
N SER A 73 1.68 6.10 -1.96
CA SER A 73 1.89 7.55 -1.99
C SER A 73 0.59 8.35 -1.87
N ILE A 74 -0.55 7.78 -2.25
CA ILE A 74 -1.88 8.39 -2.06
C ILE A 74 -2.23 8.54 -0.57
N ILE A 75 -1.84 7.57 0.29
CA ILE A 75 -2.11 7.62 1.74
C ILE A 75 -1.34 8.78 2.36
N VAL A 76 -0.07 8.96 1.98
CA VAL A 76 0.75 10.07 2.45
C VAL A 76 0.12 11.41 2.05
N GLY A 77 -0.41 11.49 0.83
CA GLY A 77 -1.16 12.65 0.37
C GLY A 77 -2.44 12.90 1.18
N ILE A 78 -3.26 11.86 1.40
CA ILE A 78 -4.49 11.97 2.19
C ILE A 78 -4.18 12.50 3.59
N THR A 79 -3.19 11.91 4.26
CA THR A 79 -2.82 12.36 5.61
C THR A 79 -2.22 13.75 5.66
N ALA A 80 -1.56 14.21 4.58
CA ALA A 80 -1.14 15.61 4.47
C ALA A 80 -2.33 16.57 4.48
N GLY A 81 -3.40 16.24 3.75
CA GLY A 81 -4.63 17.04 3.74
C GLY A 81 -5.39 17.00 5.07
N LEU A 82 -5.42 15.85 5.74
CA LEU A 82 -6.02 15.71 7.07
C LEU A 82 -5.25 16.47 8.14
N GLU A 83 -3.91 16.44 8.10
CA GLU A 83 -3.08 17.20 9.06
C GLU A 83 -3.25 18.72 8.85
N GLU A 84 -3.40 19.18 7.61
CA GLU A 84 -3.72 20.58 7.31
C GLU A 84 -5.08 20.96 7.92
N ALA A 85 -6.09 20.13 7.79
CA ALA A 85 -7.42 20.37 8.35
C ALA A 85 -7.39 20.36 9.89
N LYS A 86 -6.66 19.45 10.52
CA LYS A 86 -6.43 19.40 11.97
C LYS A 86 -5.74 20.67 12.45
N ALA A 87 -4.71 21.15 11.77
CA ALA A 87 -3.98 22.36 12.11
C ALA A 87 -4.84 23.64 11.97
N ASN A 88 -5.94 23.58 11.22
CA ASN A 88 -6.94 24.63 11.11
C ASN A 88 -8.06 24.54 12.18
N GLY A 89 -7.92 23.65 13.15
CA GLY A 89 -8.84 23.54 14.28
C GLY A 89 -10.09 22.71 14.01
N ASN A 90 -10.04 21.80 13.04
CA ASN A 90 -11.13 20.85 12.84
C ASN A 90 -11.11 19.81 13.97
N GLU A 91 -12.09 19.93 14.89
CA GLU A 91 -12.19 19.09 16.09
C GLU A 91 -12.49 17.61 15.80
N ASP A 92 -13.05 17.31 14.63
CA ASP A 92 -13.40 15.94 14.23
C ASP A 92 -12.19 15.15 13.67
N ILE A 93 -11.07 15.85 13.43
CA ILE A 93 -9.84 15.24 12.89
C ILE A 93 -8.75 15.26 13.96
N ASP A 94 -8.77 14.22 14.80
CA ASP A 94 -7.73 13.97 15.77
C ASP A 94 -6.66 12.98 15.27
N ALA A 95 -5.69 12.69 16.13
CA ALA A 95 -4.61 11.74 15.82
C ALA A 95 -5.14 10.31 15.58
N GLU A 96 -6.23 9.93 16.28
CA GLU A 96 -6.83 8.61 16.18
C GLU A 96 -7.55 8.45 14.83
N ALA A 97 -8.30 9.47 14.40
CA ALA A 97 -8.94 9.50 13.08
C ALA A 97 -7.92 9.40 11.95
N ILE A 98 -6.82 10.17 11.99
CA ILE A 98 -5.74 10.10 11.01
C ILE A 98 -5.11 8.69 10.98
N ASN A 99 -4.80 8.11 12.15
CA ASN A 99 -4.24 6.77 12.23
C ASN A 99 -5.21 5.69 11.76
N GLY A 100 -6.50 5.83 12.07
CA GLY A 100 -7.54 4.91 11.62
C GLY A 100 -7.64 4.86 10.10
N ILE A 101 -7.63 6.01 9.43
CA ILE A 101 -7.65 6.11 7.97
C ILE A 101 -6.37 5.51 7.37
N ARG A 102 -5.21 5.87 7.91
CA ARG A 102 -3.92 5.37 7.48
C ARG A 102 -3.85 3.85 7.57
N ALA A 103 -4.21 3.28 8.72
CA ALA A 103 -4.24 1.84 8.95
C ALA A 103 -5.28 1.13 8.07
N GLY A 104 -6.48 1.71 7.93
CA GLY A 104 -7.55 1.16 7.10
C GLY A 104 -7.22 1.10 5.61
N LEU A 105 -6.45 2.06 5.09
CA LEU A 105 -6.03 2.09 3.69
C LEU A 105 -4.75 1.29 3.40
N MET A 106 -3.92 1.05 4.40
CA MET A 106 -2.60 0.41 4.28
C MET A 106 -2.67 -0.95 3.59
N GLY A 107 -3.51 -1.85 4.09
CA GLY A 107 -3.66 -3.20 3.57
C GLY A 107 -4.28 -3.25 2.16
N PRO A 108 -5.46 -2.63 1.94
CA PRO A 108 -6.10 -2.61 0.62
C PRO A 108 -5.20 -2.06 -0.49
N LEU A 109 -4.54 -0.93 -0.23
CA LEU A 109 -3.65 -0.32 -1.22
C LEU A 109 -2.36 -1.10 -1.43
N ALA A 110 -1.87 -1.83 -0.40
CA ALA A 110 -0.79 -2.78 -0.58
C ALA A 110 -1.20 -3.88 -1.57
N GLY A 111 -2.35 -4.54 -1.36
CA GLY A 111 -2.82 -5.61 -2.25
C GLY A 111 -3.09 -5.16 -3.68
N ILE A 112 -3.68 -3.97 -3.87
CA ILE A 112 -3.87 -3.37 -5.20
C ILE A 112 -2.51 -3.05 -5.84
N GLY A 113 -1.61 -2.42 -5.09
CA GLY A 113 -0.30 -2.01 -5.58
C GLY A 113 0.57 -3.21 -5.95
N ASP A 114 0.62 -4.24 -5.11
CA ASP A 114 1.35 -5.48 -5.40
C ASP A 114 0.83 -6.15 -6.68
N SER A 115 -0.48 -6.18 -6.90
CA SER A 115 -1.06 -6.76 -8.11
C SER A 115 -0.77 -5.92 -9.36
N LEU A 116 -0.92 -4.59 -9.28
CA LEU A 116 -0.75 -3.70 -10.42
C LEU A 116 0.72 -3.43 -10.74
N VAL A 117 1.53 -3.11 -9.72
CA VAL A 117 2.92 -2.71 -9.93
C VAL A 117 3.81 -3.95 -10.03
N VAL A 118 3.82 -4.78 -8.98
CA VAL A 118 4.73 -5.93 -8.88
C VAL A 118 4.24 -7.08 -9.78
N GLY A 119 2.96 -7.39 -9.75
CA GLY A 119 2.36 -8.51 -10.49
C GLY A 119 2.09 -8.23 -11.97
N THR A 120 2.01 -6.97 -12.38
CA THR A 120 1.61 -6.62 -13.77
C THR A 120 2.63 -5.72 -14.46
N LEU A 121 2.87 -4.52 -13.94
CA LEU A 121 3.68 -3.51 -14.62
C LEU A 121 5.15 -3.94 -14.76
N ILE A 122 5.76 -4.46 -13.67
CA ILE A 122 7.14 -4.94 -13.69
C ILE A 122 7.34 -6.06 -14.71
N PRO A 123 6.54 -7.15 -14.72
CA PRO A 123 6.67 -8.22 -15.70
C PRO A 123 6.50 -7.74 -17.16
N ILE A 124 5.57 -6.82 -17.42
CA ILE A 124 5.37 -6.25 -18.77
C ILE A 124 6.62 -5.48 -19.22
N LEU A 125 7.10 -4.54 -18.39
CA LEU A 125 8.29 -3.75 -18.72
C LEU A 125 9.54 -4.63 -18.88
N LEU A 126 9.67 -5.65 -18.03
CA LEU A 126 10.77 -6.59 -18.08
C LEU A 126 10.70 -7.47 -19.35
N GLY A 127 9.51 -7.94 -19.71
CA GLY A 127 9.30 -8.71 -20.95
C GLY A 127 9.70 -7.91 -22.20
N ILE A 128 9.31 -6.63 -22.28
CA ILE A 128 9.72 -5.73 -23.37
C ILE A 128 11.25 -5.53 -23.35
N ALA A 129 11.81 -5.25 -22.16
CA ALA A 129 13.25 -5.03 -22.01
C ALA A 129 14.07 -6.26 -22.46
N LEU A 130 13.64 -7.47 -22.07
CA LEU A 130 14.28 -8.72 -22.48
C LEU A 130 14.22 -8.92 -23.99
N GLY A 131 13.08 -8.63 -24.63
CA GLY A 131 12.95 -8.67 -26.09
C GLY A 131 13.92 -7.69 -26.79
N LEU A 132 14.08 -6.49 -26.26
CA LEU A 132 15.01 -5.48 -26.75
C LEU A 132 16.49 -5.80 -26.47
N SER A 133 16.77 -6.74 -25.57
CA SER A 133 18.13 -7.18 -25.21
C SER A 133 18.65 -8.34 -26.06
N THR A 134 17.88 -8.79 -27.04
CA THR A 134 18.27 -9.90 -27.94
C THR A 134 19.62 -9.61 -28.61
N GLY A 135 20.53 -10.59 -28.61
CA GLY A 135 21.88 -10.43 -29.16
C GLY A 135 22.84 -9.63 -28.27
N GLY A 136 22.53 -9.40 -26.99
CA GLY A 136 23.38 -8.65 -26.06
C GLY A 136 23.21 -7.13 -26.14
N SER A 137 22.10 -6.65 -26.71
CA SER A 137 21.81 -5.22 -26.84
C SER A 137 21.57 -4.57 -25.48
N VAL A 138 22.18 -3.40 -25.24
CA VAL A 138 22.00 -2.57 -24.04
C VAL A 138 20.72 -1.72 -24.07
N VAL A 139 19.98 -1.75 -25.17
CA VAL A 139 18.73 -0.99 -25.34
C VAL A 139 17.66 -1.44 -24.35
N GLY A 140 17.58 -2.75 -24.06
CA GLY A 140 16.62 -3.28 -23.11
C GLY A 140 16.79 -2.73 -21.68
N PRO A 141 17.97 -2.84 -21.05
CA PRO A 141 18.23 -2.24 -19.75
C PRO A 141 17.97 -0.72 -19.69
N ILE A 142 18.40 0.02 -20.72
CA ILE A 142 18.15 1.47 -20.81
C ILE A 142 16.66 1.76 -20.87
N PHE A 143 15.91 1.03 -21.71
CA PHE A 143 14.46 1.14 -21.80
C PHE A 143 13.81 0.92 -20.44
N TYR A 144 14.17 -0.19 -19.75
CA TYR A 144 13.57 -0.51 -18.44
C TYR A 144 13.82 0.60 -17.42
N ILE A 145 15.06 1.06 -17.28
CA ILE A 145 15.42 2.12 -16.34
C ILE A 145 14.64 3.41 -16.64
N VAL A 146 14.59 3.82 -17.90
CA VAL A 146 13.91 5.07 -18.28
C VAL A 146 12.40 4.94 -18.08
N ALA A 147 11.79 3.88 -18.61
CA ALA A 147 10.35 3.67 -18.53
C ALA A 147 9.89 3.54 -17.09
N TRP A 148 10.57 2.72 -16.27
CA TRP A 148 10.27 2.55 -14.86
C TRP A 148 10.33 3.87 -14.10
N ASN A 149 11.43 4.62 -14.21
CA ASN A 149 11.59 5.87 -13.47
C ASN A 149 10.57 6.94 -13.89
N LEU A 150 10.24 7.03 -15.19
CA LEU A 150 9.22 7.96 -15.67
C LEU A 150 7.83 7.59 -15.13
N ILE A 151 7.42 6.33 -15.27
CA ILE A 151 6.11 5.87 -14.80
C ILE A 151 5.99 6.08 -13.29
N MET A 152 7.02 5.70 -12.52
CA MET A 152 7.00 5.84 -11.07
C MET A 152 7.01 7.31 -10.62
N ALA A 153 7.88 8.15 -11.20
CA ALA A 153 7.95 9.56 -10.84
C ALA A 153 6.62 10.30 -11.08
N PHE A 154 6.01 10.09 -12.24
CA PHE A 154 4.74 10.73 -12.58
C PHE A 154 3.55 10.08 -11.84
N GLY A 155 3.50 8.74 -11.80
CA GLY A 155 2.42 8.00 -11.15
C GLY A 155 2.35 8.26 -9.65
N MET A 156 3.46 8.12 -8.93
CA MET A 156 3.52 8.39 -7.50
C MET A 156 3.17 9.85 -7.18
N LYS A 157 3.72 10.79 -7.98
CA LYS A 157 3.42 12.21 -7.78
C LYS A 157 1.95 12.51 -8.01
N PHE A 158 1.36 11.95 -9.05
CA PHE A 158 -0.07 12.09 -9.33
C PHE A 158 -0.92 11.57 -8.17
N LEU A 159 -0.63 10.35 -7.70
CA LEU A 159 -1.34 9.72 -6.58
C LEU A 159 -1.19 10.53 -5.27
N TYR A 160 0.02 11.02 -4.97
CA TYR A 160 0.26 11.85 -3.80
C TYR A 160 -0.59 13.13 -3.81
N PHE A 161 -0.57 13.89 -4.91
CA PHE A 161 -1.33 15.13 -4.99
C PHE A 161 -2.83 14.90 -5.07
N LYS A 162 -3.27 13.80 -5.69
CA LYS A 162 -4.69 13.39 -5.63
C LYS A 162 -5.10 12.99 -4.22
N GLY A 163 -4.22 12.29 -3.50
CA GLY A 163 -4.42 12.01 -2.09
C GLY A 163 -4.59 13.28 -1.25
N TYR A 164 -3.73 14.28 -1.46
CA TYR A 164 -3.84 15.57 -0.77
C TYR A 164 -5.17 16.30 -1.04
N GLU A 165 -5.60 16.33 -2.30
CA GLU A 165 -6.91 16.88 -2.67
C GLU A 165 -8.07 16.11 -2.01
N LEU A 166 -7.95 14.78 -1.94
CA LEU A 166 -8.94 13.92 -1.29
C LEU A 166 -8.93 14.11 0.23
N GLY A 167 -7.76 14.21 0.86
CA GLY A 167 -7.63 14.46 2.30
C GLY A 167 -8.29 15.75 2.72
N GLY A 168 -8.09 16.85 1.96
CA GLY A 168 -8.77 18.11 2.22
C GLY A 168 -10.30 18.06 2.05
N LYS A 169 -10.80 17.24 1.12
CA LYS A 169 -12.25 17.04 0.90
C LYS A 169 -12.85 15.96 1.80
N ALA A 170 -12.04 15.03 2.26
CA ALA A 170 -12.46 13.93 3.13
C ALA A 170 -12.92 14.44 4.50
N VAL A 171 -12.51 15.65 4.90
CA VAL A 171 -13.03 16.33 6.09
C VAL A 171 -14.56 16.38 6.04
N ASP A 172 -15.15 16.86 4.93
CA ASP A 172 -16.61 16.98 4.78
C ASP A 172 -17.31 15.59 4.78
N ILE A 173 -16.59 14.54 4.34
CA ILE A 173 -17.11 13.18 4.21
C ILE A 173 -16.90 12.37 5.50
N LEU A 174 -15.77 12.58 6.18
CA LEU A 174 -15.38 11.84 7.38
C LEU A 174 -16.03 12.36 8.66
N VAL A 175 -16.53 13.59 8.63
CA VAL A 175 -17.24 14.27 9.72
C VAL A 175 -18.75 14.07 9.65
N GLY A 176 -19.30 13.71 8.47
CA GLY A 176 -20.73 13.51 8.27
C GLY A 176 -21.25 12.16 8.80
N GLU A 177 -22.57 11.99 8.81
CA GLU A 177 -23.28 10.74 9.17
C GLU A 177 -22.79 9.51 8.37
N GLN A 178 -22.09 9.74 7.25
CA GLN A 178 -21.56 8.68 6.38
C GLN A 178 -20.15 8.18 6.78
N ALA A 179 -19.50 8.80 7.77
CA ALA A 179 -18.14 8.44 8.19
C ALA A 179 -18.01 6.95 8.56
N THR A 180 -18.96 6.41 9.30
CA THR A 180 -18.99 5.00 9.69
C THR A 180 -19.15 4.09 8.49
N ALA A 181 -20.06 4.42 7.57
CA ALA A 181 -20.28 3.62 6.35
C ALA A 181 -19.03 3.60 5.44
N ILE A 182 -18.31 4.70 5.34
CA ILE A 182 -17.06 4.79 4.55
C ILE A 182 -15.96 3.97 5.21
N ARG A 183 -15.80 4.04 6.53
CA ARG A 183 -14.84 3.21 7.27
C ARG A 183 -15.14 1.72 7.09
N GLU A 184 -16.40 1.32 7.21
CA GLU A 184 -16.82 -0.05 6.96
C GLU A 184 -16.58 -0.49 5.51
N ALA A 185 -16.86 0.37 4.53
CA ALA A 185 -16.58 0.10 3.13
C ALA A 185 -15.07 -0.08 2.83
N ILE A 186 -14.20 0.72 3.46
CA ILE A 186 -12.73 0.59 3.35
C ILE A 186 -12.28 -0.76 3.94
N VAL A 187 -12.79 -1.13 5.11
CA VAL A 187 -12.48 -2.43 5.76
C VAL A 187 -12.99 -3.59 4.90
N MET A 188 -14.21 -3.49 4.37
CA MET A 188 -14.77 -4.50 3.47
C MET A 188 -13.94 -4.65 2.18
N LEU A 189 -13.56 -3.54 1.55
CA LEU A 189 -12.68 -3.56 0.38
C LEU A 189 -11.34 -4.23 0.72
N GLY A 190 -10.75 -3.90 1.89
CA GLY A 190 -9.52 -4.51 2.37
C GLY A 190 -9.62 -6.02 2.50
N THR A 191 -10.68 -6.51 3.14
CA THR A 191 -10.89 -7.95 3.30
C THR A 191 -11.13 -8.66 1.97
N MET A 192 -11.84 -8.03 1.02
CA MET A 192 -12.02 -8.58 -0.33
C MET A 192 -10.69 -8.69 -1.09
N VAL A 193 -9.85 -7.64 -1.03
CA VAL A 193 -8.53 -7.65 -1.68
C VAL A 193 -7.63 -8.70 -1.07
N VAL A 194 -7.52 -8.75 0.26
CA VAL A 194 -6.71 -9.78 0.96
C VAL A 194 -7.21 -11.19 0.64
N GLY A 195 -8.53 -11.41 0.62
CA GLY A 195 -9.11 -12.69 0.23
C GLY A 195 -8.80 -13.07 -1.22
N SER A 196 -8.87 -12.11 -2.15
CA SER A 196 -8.53 -12.32 -3.56
C SER A 196 -7.04 -12.65 -3.75
N VAL A 197 -6.15 -11.93 -3.08
CA VAL A 197 -4.70 -12.20 -3.09
C VAL A 197 -4.40 -13.59 -2.51
N ALA A 198 -5.00 -13.93 -1.37
CA ALA A 198 -4.84 -15.25 -0.77
C ALA A 198 -5.31 -16.37 -1.73
N ALA A 199 -6.44 -16.19 -2.42
CA ALA A 199 -6.95 -17.16 -3.37
C ALA A 199 -6.08 -17.33 -4.63
N THR A 200 -5.35 -16.29 -5.04
CA THR A 200 -4.54 -16.32 -6.27
C THR A 200 -3.08 -16.69 -6.03
N TRP A 201 -2.51 -16.31 -4.89
CA TRP A 201 -1.08 -16.47 -4.61
C TRP A 201 -0.76 -17.63 -3.67
N VAL A 202 -1.68 -17.99 -2.78
CA VAL A 202 -1.49 -19.16 -1.92
C VAL A 202 -1.84 -20.43 -2.70
N SER A 203 -0.90 -21.35 -2.80
CA SER A 203 -1.11 -22.65 -3.42
C SER A 203 -0.54 -23.75 -2.54
N VAL A 204 -1.41 -24.45 -1.86
CA VAL A 204 -1.04 -25.63 -1.05
C VAL A 204 -1.46 -26.88 -1.78
N LYS A 205 -0.51 -27.76 -2.03
CA LYS A 205 -0.71 -29.05 -2.71
C LYS A 205 -0.08 -30.18 -1.91
N THR A 206 -0.69 -31.36 -1.96
CA THR A 206 -0.10 -32.56 -1.38
C THR A 206 0.56 -33.42 -2.47
N SER A 207 1.73 -33.98 -2.13
CA SER A 207 2.43 -34.95 -2.97
C SER A 207 2.05 -36.40 -2.63
N PHE A 208 1.06 -36.61 -1.75
CA PHE A 208 0.70 -37.95 -1.31
C PHE A 208 -0.03 -38.72 -2.43
N HIS A 209 0.59 -39.77 -2.89
CA HIS A 209 0.06 -40.70 -3.88
C HIS A 209 0.46 -42.11 -3.56
N LEU A 210 -0.40 -43.06 -3.86
CA LEU A 210 -0.13 -44.51 -3.71
C LEU A 210 -0.02 -45.15 -5.08
N VAL A 211 1.06 -45.93 -5.25
CA VAL A 211 1.33 -46.71 -6.46
C VAL A 211 1.25 -48.20 -6.13
N ASN A 212 0.77 -49.00 -7.08
CA ASN A 212 0.76 -50.45 -6.95
C ASN A 212 2.13 -51.05 -7.28
N SER A 213 2.30 -52.35 -7.07
CA SER A 213 3.53 -53.09 -7.33
C SER A 213 4.02 -53.01 -8.80
N ALA A 214 3.16 -52.64 -9.72
CA ALA A 214 3.46 -52.42 -11.14
C ALA A 214 3.81 -50.97 -11.49
N GLY A 215 3.96 -50.09 -10.47
CA GLY A 215 4.28 -48.67 -10.67
C GLY A 215 3.10 -47.82 -11.15
N LYS A 216 1.88 -48.36 -11.19
CA LYS A 216 0.69 -47.61 -11.61
C LYS A 216 0.08 -46.92 -10.39
N GLU A 217 -0.12 -45.61 -10.52
CA GLU A 217 -0.79 -44.79 -9.51
C GLU A 217 -2.29 -45.18 -9.43
N PHE A 218 -2.76 -45.54 -8.21
CA PHE A 218 -4.16 -45.85 -7.99
C PHE A 218 -4.87 -44.90 -7.04
N LEU A 219 -4.11 -44.09 -6.31
CA LEU A 219 -4.65 -43.02 -5.46
C LEU A 219 -3.76 -41.80 -5.56
N ASN A 220 -4.33 -40.67 -5.95
CA ASN A 220 -3.70 -39.35 -5.86
C ASN A 220 -4.60 -38.47 -5.00
N LEU A 221 -4.10 -38.18 -3.78
CA LEU A 221 -4.92 -37.44 -2.81
C LEU A 221 -5.24 -36.03 -3.30
N GLN A 222 -4.30 -35.38 -4.00
CA GLN A 222 -4.54 -34.05 -4.55
C GLN A 222 -5.72 -34.05 -5.55
N ASN A 223 -5.71 -35.01 -6.48
CA ASN A 223 -6.77 -35.12 -7.50
C ASN A 223 -8.13 -35.45 -6.88
N GLN A 224 -8.17 -36.25 -5.79
CA GLN A 224 -9.41 -36.53 -5.08
C GLN A 224 -9.96 -35.30 -4.37
N LEU A 225 -9.10 -34.53 -3.72
CA LEU A 225 -9.48 -33.30 -3.03
C LEU A 225 -9.93 -32.22 -4.01
N ASP A 226 -9.22 -32.04 -5.12
CA ASP A 226 -9.59 -31.10 -6.18
C ASP A 226 -10.87 -31.51 -6.92
N GLY A 227 -11.21 -32.81 -6.94
CA GLY A 227 -12.47 -33.34 -7.45
C GLY A 227 -13.68 -32.99 -6.58
N VAL A 228 -13.46 -32.80 -5.27
CA VAL A 228 -14.50 -32.32 -4.33
C VAL A 228 -14.66 -30.80 -4.45
N TYR A 229 -13.56 -30.09 -4.34
CA TYR A 229 -13.52 -28.62 -4.49
C TYR A 229 -12.13 -28.20 -4.97
N PRO A 230 -12.01 -27.55 -6.13
CA PRO A 230 -10.73 -27.07 -6.66
C PRO A 230 -10.03 -26.13 -5.66
N GLY A 231 -8.80 -26.49 -5.26
CA GLY A 231 -8.03 -25.72 -4.28
C GLY A 231 -8.47 -25.96 -2.81
N PHE A 232 -9.12 -27.07 -2.51
CA PHE A 232 -9.60 -27.41 -1.15
C PHE A 232 -8.52 -27.26 -0.09
N LEU A 233 -7.31 -27.79 -0.30
CA LEU A 233 -6.21 -27.69 0.65
C LEU A 233 -5.75 -26.24 0.85
N THR A 234 -5.73 -25.45 -0.19
CA THR A 234 -5.39 -24.03 -0.11
C THR A 234 -6.40 -23.28 0.75
N ALA A 235 -7.68 -23.49 0.49
CA ALA A 235 -8.75 -22.86 1.28
C ALA A 235 -8.70 -23.29 2.75
N ALA A 236 -8.53 -24.58 3.02
CA ALA A 236 -8.41 -25.11 4.37
C ALA A 236 -7.19 -24.52 5.11
N PHE A 237 -6.06 -24.39 4.45
CA PHE A 237 -4.84 -23.82 5.02
C PHE A 237 -5.02 -22.32 5.33
N VAL A 238 -5.65 -21.55 4.43
CA VAL A 238 -5.91 -20.12 4.65
C VAL A 238 -6.86 -19.93 5.85
N ILE A 239 -7.94 -20.74 5.93
CA ILE A 239 -8.86 -20.70 7.06
C ILE A 239 -8.16 -21.07 8.37
N PHE A 240 -7.30 -22.10 8.34
CA PHE A 240 -6.51 -22.49 9.51
C PHE A 240 -5.58 -21.37 9.98
N CYS A 241 -4.85 -20.72 9.07
CA CYS A 241 -4.00 -19.59 9.40
C CYS A 241 -4.79 -18.37 9.93
N TRP A 242 -5.99 -18.18 9.44
CA TRP A 242 -6.88 -17.12 9.95
C TRP A 242 -7.42 -17.42 11.35
N TRP A 243 -7.62 -18.68 11.66
CA TRP A 243 -8.14 -19.12 12.97
C TRP A 243 -7.08 -19.11 14.08
N LEU A 244 -5.78 -19.31 13.75
CA LEU A 244 -4.64 -19.19 14.67
C LEU A 244 -4.41 -17.75 15.14
#